data_e016c172a2742d6fb18cead5d7ea4f6b
#
_entry.id   e016c172a2742d6fb18cead5d7ea4f6b
#
_cell.length_a   1.000
_cell.length_b   1.000
_cell.length_c   1.000
_cell.angle_alpha   90.00
_cell.angle_beta   90.00
_cell.angle_gamma   90.00
#
_symmetry.space_group_name_H-M   'P 1'
#
loop_
_entity.id
_entity.type
_entity.pdbx_description
1 polymer ?
#
loop_
_entity_poly.entity_id
_entity_poly.type
_entity_poly.pdbx_seq_one_letter_code
_entity_poly.pdbx_strand_id
1 'polypeptide(L)'
;MKAKNSIRTKLRRLEFSLLKRESNYLDRQRQWLLVCFAVMLYLGILSNILGLSGAFDPFFTASNIVFLVVVVSSFAAYLLGKIGVVKGITFLAVATQVFIGMDILYSAFVPTLKDNTMVILINMLILAGNMFFSLAAYQARLTRWLVGIALGVYLVCVIVTGNESLRNYFFMMLLILLFISVLSLGIARNGEYLVNANKILQREEEELLQVLRINKKQIKAYVALA
;
A
#
# COMPACT_ATOMS: atom_id res chain seq x y z
N MET A 1 -32.66 16.65 -12.33
CA MET A 1 -31.95 15.91 -13.39
C MET A 1 -30.59 16.54 -13.79
N LYS A 2 -30.44 17.87 -13.93
CA LYS A 2 -29.17 18.55 -14.32
C LYS A 2 -27.99 18.36 -13.34
N ALA A 3 -28.22 18.32 -12.00
CA ALA A 3 -27.15 18.17 -11.02
C ALA A 3 -26.49 16.78 -11.06
N LYS A 4 -27.26 15.71 -11.26
CA LYS A 4 -26.77 14.32 -11.34
C LYS A 4 -25.87 14.09 -12.56
N ASN A 5 -26.16 14.77 -13.68
CA ASN A 5 -25.32 14.74 -14.89
C ASN A 5 -24.01 15.53 -14.71
N SER A 6 -24.04 16.64 -13.96
CA SER A 6 -22.85 17.43 -13.65
C SER A 6 -21.84 16.66 -12.80
N ILE A 7 -22.31 15.97 -11.75
CA ILE A 7 -21.45 15.15 -10.87
C ILE A 7 -20.86 13.97 -11.65
N ARG A 8 -21.67 13.29 -12.47
CA ARG A 8 -21.20 12.15 -13.29
C ARG A 8 -20.15 12.59 -14.34
N THR A 9 -20.32 13.79 -14.91
CA THR A 9 -19.35 14.36 -15.86
C THR A 9 -18.05 14.78 -15.17
N LYS A 10 -18.13 15.33 -13.94
CA LYS A 10 -16.96 15.67 -13.13
C LYS A 10 -16.21 14.43 -12.68
N LEU A 11 -16.92 13.38 -12.23
CA LEU A 11 -16.33 12.10 -11.87
C LEU A 11 -15.64 11.43 -13.07
N ARG A 12 -16.28 11.39 -14.24
CA ARG A 12 -15.64 10.89 -15.47
C ARG A 12 -14.40 11.71 -15.89
N ARG A 13 -14.43 13.04 -15.72
CA ARG A 13 -13.24 13.87 -16.00
C ARG A 13 -12.11 13.61 -15.01
N LEU A 14 -12.42 13.43 -13.73
CA LEU A 14 -11.46 13.02 -12.70
C LEU A 14 -10.88 11.62 -13.00
N GLU A 15 -11.74 10.66 -13.30
CA GLU A 15 -11.35 9.31 -13.69
C GLU A 15 -10.46 9.33 -14.95
N PHE A 16 -10.83 10.11 -15.97
CA PHE A 16 -10.05 10.22 -17.20
C PHE A 16 -8.73 10.96 -17.00
N SER A 17 -8.68 11.97 -16.13
CA SER A 17 -7.44 12.68 -15.78
C SER A 17 -6.49 11.82 -14.97
N LEU A 18 -7.02 11.01 -14.05
CA LEU A 18 -6.27 10.04 -13.26
C LEU A 18 -5.72 8.91 -14.13
N LEU A 19 -6.53 8.35 -15.04
CA LEU A 19 -6.14 7.26 -15.93
C LEU A 19 -5.17 7.69 -17.03
N LYS A 20 -5.24 8.93 -17.48
CA LYS A 20 -4.37 9.46 -18.53
C LYS A 20 -2.96 9.78 -18.04
N ARG A 21 -2.78 9.91 -16.72
CA ARG A 21 -1.51 10.28 -16.10
C ARG A 21 -0.48 9.17 -16.14
N GLU A 22 -0.94 7.92 -16.09
CA GLU A 22 -0.07 6.73 -16.08
C GLU A 22 -0.18 6.01 -17.43
N SER A 23 0.87 6.12 -18.22
CA SER A 23 0.92 5.52 -19.58
C SER A 23 1.15 4.01 -19.54
N ASN A 24 1.65 3.47 -18.42
CA ASN A 24 2.03 2.09 -18.29
C ASN A 24 0.92 1.27 -17.61
N TYR A 25 0.59 0.09 -18.14
CA TYR A 25 -0.45 -0.80 -17.61
C TYR A 25 -0.23 -1.15 -16.13
N LEU A 26 1.02 -1.41 -15.73
CA LEU A 26 1.38 -1.70 -14.35
C LEU A 26 1.10 -0.54 -13.39
N ASP A 27 1.42 0.68 -13.81
CA ASP A 27 1.19 1.87 -12.99
C ASP A 27 -0.29 2.18 -12.87
N ARG A 28 -1.08 1.84 -13.88
CA ARG A 28 -2.54 1.94 -13.83
C ARG A 28 -3.16 0.96 -12.83
N GLN A 29 -2.67 -0.28 -12.77
CA GLN A 29 -3.10 -1.24 -11.75
C GLN A 29 -2.71 -0.79 -10.34
N ARG A 30 -1.48 -0.29 -10.16
CA ARG A 30 -1.00 0.28 -8.88
C ARG A 30 -1.85 1.46 -8.44
N GLN A 31 -2.27 2.31 -9.38
CA GLN A 31 -3.16 3.43 -9.11
C GLN A 31 -4.50 2.98 -8.53
N TRP A 32 -5.12 1.98 -9.13
CA TRP A 32 -6.37 1.42 -8.60
C TRP A 32 -6.19 0.85 -7.20
N LEU A 33 -5.11 0.10 -6.97
CA LEU A 33 -4.79 -0.44 -5.65
C LEU A 33 -4.57 0.68 -4.62
N LEU A 34 -3.85 1.74 -4.99
CA LEU A 34 -3.64 2.90 -4.12
C LEU A 34 -4.96 3.57 -3.74
N VAL A 35 -5.85 3.79 -4.71
CA VAL A 35 -7.16 4.41 -4.48
C VAL A 35 -8.03 3.53 -3.59
N CYS A 36 -8.15 2.23 -3.92
CA CYS A 36 -8.94 1.29 -3.12
C CYS A 36 -8.42 1.21 -1.69
N PHE A 37 -7.11 1.10 -1.50
CA PHE A 37 -6.51 1.02 -0.17
C PHE A 37 -6.71 2.31 0.63
N ALA A 38 -6.50 3.48 0.01
CA ALA A 38 -6.75 4.77 0.66
C ALA A 38 -8.21 4.94 1.09
N VAL A 39 -9.17 4.50 0.26
CA VAL A 39 -10.60 4.53 0.59
C VAL A 39 -10.91 3.56 1.74
N MET A 40 -10.37 2.35 1.72
CA MET A 40 -10.54 1.37 2.81
C MET A 40 -9.99 1.90 4.13
N LEU A 41 -8.77 2.47 4.12
CA LEU A 41 -8.18 3.09 5.30
C LEU A 41 -9.04 4.25 5.80
N TYR A 42 -9.49 5.14 4.91
CA TYR A 42 -10.35 6.26 5.26
C TYR A 42 -11.63 5.79 5.96
N LEU A 43 -12.32 4.81 5.41
CA LEU A 43 -13.56 4.25 5.98
C LEU A 43 -13.30 3.57 7.32
N GLY A 44 -12.22 2.80 7.43
CA GLY A 44 -11.83 2.13 8.68
C GLY A 44 -11.52 3.13 9.80
N ILE A 45 -10.71 4.15 9.50
CA ILE A 45 -10.36 5.21 10.46
C ILE A 45 -11.60 6.00 10.87
N LEU A 46 -12.44 6.36 9.92
CA LEU A 46 -13.69 7.10 10.20
C LEU A 46 -14.64 6.28 11.09
N SER A 47 -14.76 4.97 10.81
CA SER A 47 -15.53 4.04 11.66
C SER A 47 -15.03 4.03 13.12
N ASN A 48 -13.70 4.02 13.31
CA ASN A 48 -13.10 4.07 14.63
C ASN A 48 -13.35 5.41 15.34
N ILE A 49 -13.18 6.54 14.63
CA ILE A 49 -13.42 7.89 15.18
C ILE A 49 -14.89 8.06 15.58
N LEU A 50 -15.82 7.52 14.80
CA LEU A 50 -17.27 7.61 15.10
C LEU A 50 -17.71 6.63 16.21
N GLY A 51 -16.79 5.86 16.79
CA GLY A 51 -17.09 4.94 17.89
C GLY A 51 -17.89 3.71 17.46
N LEU A 52 -18.01 3.43 16.15
CA LEU A 52 -18.73 2.26 15.64
C LEU A 52 -18.06 0.95 16.07
N SER A 53 -16.81 1.00 16.47
CA SER A 53 -16.04 -0.13 17.03
C SER A 53 -16.30 -0.38 18.52
N GLY A 54 -17.06 0.49 19.21
CA GLY A 54 -17.43 0.35 20.62
C GLY A 54 -16.33 0.71 21.63
N ALA A 55 -15.10 1.03 21.18
CA ALA A 55 -14.00 1.40 22.07
C ALA A 55 -13.75 2.90 22.01
N PHE A 56 -14.23 3.63 23.04
CA PHE A 56 -13.89 5.05 23.25
C PHE A 56 -12.64 5.14 24.12
N ASP A 57 -11.47 5.25 23.49
CA ASP A 57 -10.21 5.54 24.17
C ASP A 57 -9.61 6.81 23.57
N PRO A 58 -9.17 7.80 24.41
CA PRO A 58 -8.63 9.06 23.91
C PRO A 58 -7.38 8.89 23.05
N PHE A 59 -6.53 7.91 23.36
CA PHE A 59 -5.32 7.65 22.58
C PHE A 59 -5.68 7.13 21.18
N PHE A 60 -6.56 6.14 21.08
CA PHE A 60 -7.01 5.63 19.79
C PHE A 60 -7.69 6.70 18.96
N THR A 61 -8.50 7.55 19.58
CA THR A 61 -9.16 8.65 18.88
C THR A 61 -8.13 9.64 18.33
N ALA A 62 -7.16 10.04 19.13
CA ALA A 62 -6.09 10.95 18.70
C ALA A 62 -5.20 10.31 17.62
N SER A 63 -4.77 9.06 17.79
CA SER A 63 -4.01 8.28 16.80
C SER A 63 -4.74 8.21 15.47
N ASN A 64 -6.02 7.86 15.49
CA ASN A 64 -6.85 7.77 14.29
C ASN A 64 -7.03 9.11 13.57
N ILE A 65 -7.18 10.23 14.30
CA ILE A 65 -7.25 11.57 13.71
C ILE A 65 -5.94 11.92 13.01
N VAL A 66 -4.79 11.70 13.66
CA VAL A 66 -3.48 11.95 13.06
C VAL A 66 -3.28 11.06 11.82
N PHE A 67 -3.63 9.78 11.92
CA PHE A 67 -3.54 8.84 10.80
C PHE A 67 -4.44 9.27 9.63
N LEU A 68 -5.65 9.73 9.91
CA LEU A 68 -6.56 10.28 8.90
C LEU A 68 -5.93 11.45 8.12
N VAL A 69 -5.32 12.39 8.84
CA VAL A 69 -4.62 13.53 8.22
C VAL A 69 -3.47 13.05 7.33
N VAL A 70 -2.72 12.05 7.77
CA VAL A 70 -1.62 11.44 7.00
C VAL A 70 -2.15 10.77 5.72
N VAL A 71 -3.21 9.98 5.80
CA VAL A 71 -3.82 9.31 4.64
C VAL A 71 -4.36 10.32 3.64
N VAL A 72 -5.13 11.33 4.11
CA VAL A 72 -5.73 12.35 3.24
C VAL A 72 -4.66 13.21 2.58
N SER A 73 -3.65 13.66 3.33
CA SER A 73 -2.57 14.49 2.78
C SER A 73 -1.71 13.73 1.76
N SER A 74 -1.41 12.46 2.01
CA SER A 74 -0.72 11.59 1.05
C SER A 74 -1.50 11.42 -0.24
N PHE A 75 -2.78 11.14 -0.11
CA PHE A 75 -3.65 10.94 -1.26
C PHE A 75 -3.84 12.24 -2.04
N ALA A 76 -4.00 13.37 -1.35
CA ALA A 76 -4.04 14.70 -1.98
C ALA A 76 -2.72 15.02 -2.72
N ALA A 77 -1.55 14.73 -2.12
CA ALA A 77 -0.26 14.92 -2.78
C ALA A 77 -0.12 14.06 -4.04
N TYR A 78 -0.65 12.84 -4.02
CA TYR A 78 -0.72 11.99 -5.20
C TYR A 78 -1.64 12.59 -6.28
N LEU A 79 -2.87 13.00 -5.92
CA LEU A 79 -3.82 13.62 -6.85
C LEU A 79 -3.28 14.89 -7.50
N LEU A 80 -2.58 15.73 -6.72
CA LEU A 80 -1.93 16.95 -7.18
C LEU A 80 -0.66 16.70 -8.01
N GLY A 81 -0.24 15.46 -8.16
CA GLY A 81 0.92 15.15 -8.98
C GLY A 81 2.28 15.38 -8.31
N LYS A 82 2.30 15.67 -7.03
CA LYS A 82 3.54 15.92 -6.28
C LYS A 82 4.33 14.65 -6.00
N ILE A 83 3.63 13.50 -5.89
CA ILE A 83 4.25 12.19 -5.70
C ILE A 83 3.73 11.19 -6.74
N GLY A 84 4.60 10.27 -7.17
CA GLY A 84 4.21 9.16 -8.06
C GLY A 84 3.50 8.05 -7.30
N VAL A 85 2.79 7.17 -8.02
CA VAL A 85 1.99 6.07 -7.45
C VAL A 85 2.79 5.15 -6.54
N VAL A 86 4.01 4.78 -6.91
CA VAL A 86 4.88 3.91 -6.10
C VAL A 86 5.25 4.56 -4.78
N LYS A 87 5.60 5.85 -4.78
CA LYS A 87 5.88 6.60 -3.55
C LYS A 87 4.63 6.73 -2.68
N GLY A 88 3.45 6.93 -3.27
CA GLY A 88 2.18 6.95 -2.57
C GLY A 88 1.88 5.63 -1.86
N ILE A 89 2.03 4.50 -2.55
CA ILE A 89 1.89 3.16 -1.96
C ILE A 89 2.88 2.95 -0.83
N THR A 90 4.17 3.26 -1.06
CA THR A 90 5.22 3.12 -0.04
C THR A 90 4.90 3.92 1.21
N PHE A 91 4.50 5.17 1.05
CA PHE A 91 4.19 6.05 2.16
C PHE A 91 2.98 5.56 2.96
N LEU A 92 1.89 5.19 2.28
CA LEU A 92 0.70 4.65 2.95
C LEU A 92 0.99 3.32 3.65
N ALA A 93 1.76 2.42 3.03
CA ALA A 93 2.12 1.14 3.64
C ALA A 93 2.95 1.34 4.91
N VAL A 94 3.94 2.25 4.90
CA VAL A 94 4.76 2.55 6.08
C VAL A 94 3.91 3.23 7.16
N ALA A 95 3.09 4.22 6.81
CA ALA A 95 2.22 4.90 7.75
C ALA A 95 1.26 3.91 8.43
N THR A 96 0.58 3.06 7.65
CA THR A 96 -0.31 2.02 8.19
C THR A 96 0.43 1.10 9.16
N GLN A 97 1.64 0.65 8.80
CA GLN A 97 2.44 -0.23 9.65
C GLN A 97 2.78 0.42 10.98
N VAL A 98 3.15 1.71 10.97
CA VAL A 98 3.52 2.45 12.17
C VAL A 98 2.30 2.69 13.06
N PHE A 99 1.20 3.23 12.50
CA PHE A 99 0.01 3.56 13.30
C PHE A 99 -0.66 2.31 13.88
N ILE A 100 -0.88 1.28 13.06
CA ILE A 100 -1.47 0.02 13.53
C ILE A 100 -0.53 -0.68 14.52
N GLY A 101 0.78 -0.65 14.28
CA GLY A 101 1.78 -1.19 15.20
C GLY A 101 1.75 -0.48 16.56
N MET A 102 1.62 0.85 16.59
CA MET A 102 1.46 1.63 17.82
C MET A 102 0.16 1.29 18.54
N ASP A 103 -0.95 1.17 17.82
CA ASP A 103 -2.25 0.81 18.39
C ASP A 103 -2.22 -0.59 19.03
N ILE A 104 -1.53 -1.54 18.42
CA ILE A 104 -1.33 -2.89 18.97
C ILE A 104 -0.51 -2.82 20.26
N LEU A 105 0.63 -2.13 20.24
CA LEU A 105 1.50 -1.99 21.40
C LEU A 105 0.75 -1.29 22.54
N TYR A 106 0.05 -0.21 22.25
CA TYR A 106 -0.76 0.48 23.25
C TYR A 106 -1.81 -0.45 23.88
N SER A 107 -2.60 -1.17 23.05
CA SER A 107 -3.60 -2.13 23.52
C SER A 107 -2.99 -3.23 24.38
N ALA A 108 -1.76 -3.64 24.08
CA ALA A 108 -1.08 -4.70 24.81
C ALA A 108 -0.53 -4.25 26.17
N PHE A 109 -0.10 -2.98 26.29
CA PHE A 109 0.49 -2.44 27.51
C PHE A 109 -0.51 -1.82 28.48
N VAL A 110 -1.67 -1.34 28.01
CA VAL A 110 -2.67 -0.72 28.87
C VAL A 110 -3.51 -1.79 29.58
N PRO A 111 -3.52 -1.83 30.92
CA PRO A 111 -4.20 -2.90 31.68
C PRO A 111 -5.68 -3.03 31.37
N THR A 112 -6.38 -1.93 31.16
CA THR A 112 -7.82 -1.90 30.83
C THR A 112 -8.15 -2.49 29.45
N LEU A 113 -7.14 -2.59 28.55
CA LEU A 113 -7.29 -3.09 27.18
C LEU A 113 -6.66 -4.48 26.99
N LYS A 114 -5.95 -5.00 28.00
CA LYS A 114 -5.27 -6.31 27.92
C LYS A 114 -6.19 -7.48 27.58
N ASP A 115 -7.44 -7.41 28.02
CA ASP A 115 -8.42 -8.48 27.77
C ASP A 115 -9.01 -8.41 26.35
N ASN A 116 -8.68 -7.37 25.60
CA ASN A 116 -9.18 -7.20 24.24
C ASN A 116 -8.31 -7.91 23.20
N THR A 117 -8.04 -9.19 23.45
CA THR A 117 -7.25 -10.08 22.57
C THR A 117 -7.72 -10.04 21.12
N MET A 118 -9.06 -9.95 20.90
CA MET A 118 -9.65 -9.90 19.57
C MET A 118 -9.23 -8.64 18.79
N VAL A 119 -9.15 -7.48 19.45
CA VAL A 119 -8.70 -6.22 18.79
C VAL A 119 -7.24 -6.33 18.38
N ILE A 120 -6.40 -6.89 19.24
CA ILE A 120 -4.98 -7.13 18.95
C ILE A 120 -4.85 -8.08 17.74
N LEU A 121 -5.60 -9.18 17.73
CA LEU A 121 -5.57 -10.15 16.63
C LEU A 121 -6.06 -9.55 15.31
N ILE A 122 -7.13 -8.76 15.33
CA ILE A 122 -7.63 -8.06 14.13
C ILE A 122 -6.59 -7.07 13.60
N ASN A 123 -5.98 -6.28 14.48
CA ASN A 123 -4.92 -5.34 14.09
C ASN A 123 -3.69 -6.06 13.52
N MET A 124 -3.33 -7.24 14.06
CA MET A 124 -2.27 -8.09 13.49
C MET A 124 -2.61 -8.57 12.08
N LEU A 125 -3.88 -8.94 11.81
CA LEU A 125 -4.33 -9.28 10.47
C LEU A 125 -4.27 -8.09 9.52
N ILE A 126 -4.57 -6.87 10.00
CA ILE A 126 -4.42 -5.64 9.21
C ILE A 126 -2.94 -5.41 8.85
N LEU A 127 -2.01 -5.60 9.80
CA LEU A 127 -0.57 -5.53 9.52
C LEU A 127 -0.14 -6.55 8.45
N ALA A 128 -0.64 -7.78 8.55
CA ALA A 128 -0.39 -8.81 7.56
C ALA A 128 -0.96 -8.44 6.18
N GLY A 129 -2.18 -7.91 6.14
CA GLY A 129 -2.81 -7.39 4.90
C GLY A 129 -2.02 -6.24 4.28
N ASN A 130 -1.45 -5.36 5.10
CA ASN A 130 -0.61 -4.26 4.65
C ASN A 130 0.68 -4.74 3.96
N MET A 131 1.24 -5.89 4.35
CA MET A 131 2.35 -6.50 3.63
C MET A 131 1.95 -6.84 2.18
N PHE A 132 0.75 -7.43 1.97
CA PHE A 132 0.25 -7.69 0.62
C PHE A 132 0.03 -6.41 -0.18
N PHE A 133 -0.52 -5.37 0.44
CA PHE A 133 -0.65 -4.07 -0.22
C PHE A 133 0.72 -3.52 -0.68
N SER A 134 1.76 -3.68 0.15
CA SER A 134 3.12 -3.25 -0.20
C SER A 134 3.69 -3.94 -1.44
N LEU A 135 3.19 -5.14 -1.79
CA LEU A 135 3.61 -5.85 -2.99
C LEU A 135 3.31 -5.07 -4.27
N ALA A 136 2.28 -4.22 -4.26
CA ALA A 136 1.96 -3.35 -5.39
C ALA A 136 3.10 -2.37 -5.73
N ALA A 137 3.98 -2.06 -4.76
CA ALA A 137 5.17 -1.26 -5.00
C ALA A 137 6.30 -2.05 -5.69
N TYR A 138 6.24 -3.39 -5.67
CA TYR A 138 7.30 -4.30 -6.14
C TYR A 138 8.69 -3.94 -5.60
N GLN A 139 8.77 -3.64 -4.30
CA GLN A 139 10.00 -3.30 -3.59
C GLN A 139 10.28 -4.32 -2.49
N ALA A 140 11.13 -5.30 -2.77
CA ALA A 140 11.48 -6.34 -1.79
C ALA A 140 12.12 -5.76 -0.51
N ARG A 141 12.83 -4.63 -0.61
CA ARG A 141 13.38 -3.94 0.55
C ARG A 141 12.29 -3.39 1.47
N LEU A 142 11.25 -2.75 0.90
CA LEU A 142 10.10 -2.26 1.67
C LEU A 142 9.39 -3.41 2.39
N THR A 143 9.06 -4.48 1.66
CA THR A 143 8.38 -5.64 2.23
C THR A 143 9.17 -6.26 3.37
N ARG A 144 10.51 -6.37 3.26
CA ARG A 144 11.36 -6.85 4.36
C ARG A 144 11.24 -6.00 5.63
N TRP A 145 11.23 -4.67 5.48
CA TRP A 145 11.06 -3.77 6.62
C TRP A 145 9.68 -3.93 7.28
N LEU A 146 8.60 -4.00 6.48
CA LEU A 146 7.25 -4.19 6.99
C LEU A 146 7.09 -5.53 7.71
N VAL A 147 7.66 -6.60 7.16
CA VAL A 147 7.72 -7.92 7.80
C VAL A 147 8.46 -7.85 9.14
N GLY A 148 9.64 -7.23 9.16
CA GLY A 148 10.43 -7.07 10.38
C GLY A 148 9.67 -6.32 11.47
N ILE A 149 8.99 -5.22 11.12
CA ILE A 149 8.17 -4.46 12.07
C ILE A 149 7.00 -5.31 12.58
N ALA A 150 6.27 -6.00 11.72
CA ALA A 150 5.13 -6.82 12.13
C ALA A 150 5.54 -7.97 13.08
N LEU A 151 6.61 -8.68 12.76
CA LEU A 151 7.15 -9.73 13.62
C LEU A 151 7.68 -9.16 14.93
N GLY A 152 8.36 -8.01 14.91
CA GLY A 152 8.85 -7.33 16.10
C GLY A 152 7.71 -6.91 17.03
N VAL A 153 6.68 -6.25 16.51
CA VAL A 153 5.48 -5.85 17.27
C VAL A 153 4.82 -7.09 17.89
N TYR A 154 4.66 -8.15 17.12
CA TYR A 154 4.07 -9.39 17.61
C TYR A 154 4.86 -10.01 18.76
N LEU A 155 6.18 -10.15 18.61
CA LEU A 155 7.05 -10.72 19.64
C LEU A 155 7.02 -9.88 20.93
N VAL A 156 7.06 -8.54 20.80
CA VAL A 156 6.95 -7.64 21.96
C VAL A 156 5.62 -7.84 22.66
N CYS A 157 4.51 -7.90 21.94
CA CYS A 157 3.19 -8.12 22.55
C CYS A 157 3.12 -9.42 23.32
N VAL A 158 3.62 -10.51 22.79
CA VAL A 158 3.52 -11.83 23.43
C VAL A 158 4.48 -12.00 24.59
N ILE A 159 5.74 -11.55 24.42
CA ILE A 159 6.80 -11.78 25.44
C ILE A 159 6.67 -10.78 26.58
N VAL A 160 6.44 -9.50 26.27
CA VAL A 160 6.51 -8.43 27.27
C VAL A 160 5.20 -8.30 28.05
N THR A 161 4.05 -8.46 27.37
CA THR A 161 2.75 -8.25 28.04
C THR A 161 2.33 -9.40 28.95
N GLY A 162 2.87 -10.61 28.74
CA GLY A 162 2.49 -11.79 29.51
C GLY A 162 1.01 -12.18 29.42
N ASN A 163 0.30 -11.70 28.36
CA ASN A 163 -1.11 -11.99 28.16
C ASN A 163 -1.31 -13.48 27.83
N GLU A 164 -1.96 -14.23 28.73
CA GLU A 164 -2.18 -15.67 28.56
C GLU A 164 -2.99 -16.03 27.34
N SER A 165 -4.00 -15.22 27.00
CA SER A 165 -4.83 -15.44 25.83
C SER A 165 -4.02 -15.30 24.54
N LEU A 166 -3.14 -14.29 24.44
CA LEU A 166 -2.22 -14.14 23.31
C LEU A 166 -1.21 -15.27 23.24
N ARG A 167 -0.73 -15.75 24.39
CA ARG A 167 0.22 -16.87 24.47
C ARG A 167 -0.40 -18.19 23.97
N ASN A 168 -1.69 -18.42 24.24
CA ASN A 168 -2.40 -19.61 23.76
C ASN A 168 -2.52 -19.62 22.21
N TYR A 169 -2.64 -18.46 21.58
CA TYR A 169 -2.67 -18.34 20.11
C TYR A 169 -1.29 -18.12 19.49
N PHE A 170 -0.22 -18.11 20.31
CA PHE A 170 1.14 -17.74 19.89
C PHE A 170 1.61 -18.50 18.67
N PHE A 171 1.60 -19.83 18.72
CA PHE A 171 2.12 -20.65 17.62
C PHE A 171 1.30 -20.49 16.35
N MET A 172 -0.01 -20.43 16.46
CA MET A 172 -0.90 -20.28 15.31
C MET A 172 -0.67 -18.95 14.60
N MET A 173 -0.62 -17.86 15.36
CA MET A 173 -0.39 -16.52 14.79
C MET A 173 1.02 -16.36 14.25
N LEU A 174 2.03 -16.91 14.93
CA LEU A 174 3.41 -16.91 14.44
C LEU A 174 3.51 -17.64 13.10
N LEU A 175 2.89 -18.82 12.97
CA LEU A 175 2.88 -19.58 11.72
C LEU A 175 2.19 -18.80 10.59
N ILE A 176 1.05 -18.18 10.87
CA ILE A 176 0.33 -17.33 9.90
C ILE A 176 1.20 -16.15 9.45
N LEU A 177 1.80 -15.43 10.40
CA LEU A 177 2.67 -14.28 10.08
C LEU A 177 3.92 -14.72 9.30
N LEU A 178 4.56 -15.83 9.66
CA LEU A 178 5.70 -16.38 8.93
C LEU A 178 5.30 -16.79 7.52
N PHE A 179 4.17 -17.49 7.35
CA PHE A 179 3.67 -17.91 6.04
C PHE A 179 3.39 -16.69 5.14
N ILE A 180 2.66 -15.69 5.65
CA ILE A 180 2.39 -14.44 4.93
C ILE A 180 3.69 -13.72 4.60
N SER A 181 4.65 -13.69 5.53
CA SER A 181 5.95 -13.04 5.35
C SER A 181 6.75 -13.69 4.21
N VAL A 182 6.84 -15.01 4.20
CA VAL A 182 7.57 -15.78 3.17
C VAL A 182 6.90 -15.57 1.80
N LEU A 183 5.57 -15.68 1.73
CA LEU A 183 4.83 -15.42 0.49
C LEU A 183 5.05 -13.99 -0.01
N SER A 184 4.90 -13.00 0.88
CA SER A 184 5.06 -11.59 0.52
C SER A 184 6.48 -11.30 0.02
N LEU A 185 7.51 -11.82 0.69
CA LEU A 185 8.90 -11.66 0.26
C LEU A 185 9.18 -12.33 -1.08
N GLY A 186 8.64 -13.55 -1.29
CA GLY A 186 8.78 -14.27 -2.54
C GLY A 186 8.14 -13.52 -3.71
N ILE A 187 6.91 -13.06 -3.54
CA ILE A 187 6.17 -12.29 -4.55
C ILE A 187 6.86 -10.93 -4.82
N ALA A 188 7.30 -10.21 -3.77
CA ALA A 188 7.99 -8.94 -3.92
C ALA A 188 9.29 -9.08 -4.72
N ARG A 189 10.08 -10.13 -4.45
CA ARG A 189 11.32 -10.42 -5.17
C ARG A 189 11.07 -10.76 -6.62
N ASN A 190 10.10 -11.62 -6.89
CA ASN A 190 9.71 -11.99 -8.26
C ASN A 190 9.15 -10.79 -9.02
N GLY A 191 8.31 -9.98 -8.38
CA GLY A 191 7.78 -8.76 -8.97
C GLY A 191 8.88 -7.75 -9.32
N GLU A 192 9.87 -7.54 -8.43
CA GLU A 192 11.02 -6.68 -8.69
C GLU A 192 11.83 -7.17 -9.89
N TYR A 193 12.06 -8.49 -9.97
CA TYR A 193 12.72 -9.11 -11.12
C TYR A 193 11.97 -8.87 -12.43
N LEU A 194 10.65 -9.10 -12.45
CA LEU A 194 9.81 -8.89 -13.63
C LEU A 194 9.77 -7.42 -14.07
N VAL A 195 9.71 -6.48 -13.12
CA VAL A 195 9.75 -5.05 -13.43
C VAL A 195 11.10 -4.67 -14.06
N ASN A 196 12.20 -5.20 -13.54
CA ASN A 196 13.52 -4.92 -14.09
C ASN A 196 13.71 -5.54 -15.48
N ALA A 197 13.26 -6.78 -15.69
CA ALA A 197 13.27 -7.43 -17.00
C ALA A 197 12.44 -6.63 -18.03
N ASN A 198 11.25 -6.19 -17.67
CA ASN A 198 10.41 -5.36 -18.54
C ASN A 198 11.08 -4.02 -18.92
N LYS A 199 11.80 -3.39 -17.99
CA LYS A 199 12.53 -2.16 -18.29
C LYS A 199 13.67 -2.39 -19.28
N ILE A 200 14.35 -3.52 -19.21
CA ILE A 200 15.40 -3.89 -20.16
C ILE A 200 14.79 -4.08 -21.55
N LEU A 201 13.71 -4.88 -21.64
CA LEU A 201 13.00 -5.11 -22.91
C LEU A 201 12.49 -3.81 -23.56
N GLN A 202 11.94 -2.89 -22.77
CA GLN A 202 11.50 -1.58 -23.26
C GLN A 202 12.67 -0.76 -23.84
N ARG A 203 13.83 -0.79 -23.20
CA ARG A 203 15.01 -0.08 -23.73
C ARG A 203 15.49 -0.69 -25.05
N GLU A 204 15.55 -2.02 -25.12
CA GLU A 204 15.90 -2.71 -26.36
C GLU A 204 14.93 -2.40 -27.50
N GLU A 205 13.62 -2.35 -27.20
CA GLU A 205 12.59 -1.97 -28.17
C GLU A 205 12.77 -0.51 -28.64
N GLU A 206 13.05 0.42 -27.74
CA GLU A 206 13.33 1.82 -28.10
C GLU A 206 14.58 1.97 -28.97
N GLU A 207 15.66 1.24 -28.66
CA GLU A 207 16.88 1.20 -29.47
C GLU A 207 16.61 0.66 -30.86
N LEU A 208 15.90 -0.47 -30.98
CA LEU A 208 15.49 -1.04 -32.29
C LEU A 208 14.64 -0.06 -33.11
N LEU A 209 13.69 0.62 -32.47
CA LEU A 209 12.88 1.64 -33.13
C LEU A 209 13.71 2.81 -33.64
N GLN A 210 14.74 3.22 -32.90
CA GLN A 210 15.69 4.26 -33.33
C GLN A 210 16.48 3.83 -34.57
N VAL A 211 17.03 2.61 -34.55
CA VAL A 211 17.76 2.03 -35.69
C VAL A 211 16.86 1.96 -36.93
N LEU A 212 15.64 1.48 -36.78
CA LEU A 212 14.66 1.43 -37.86
C LEU A 212 14.35 2.81 -38.44
N ARG A 213 14.20 3.84 -37.59
CA ARG A 213 13.98 5.23 -38.04
C ARG A 213 15.17 5.77 -38.83
N ILE A 214 16.39 5.48 -38.40
CA ILE A 214 17.63 5.89 -39.09
C ILE A 214 17.71 5.23 -40.45
N ASN A 215 17.54 3.90 -40.50
CA ASN A 215 17.55 3.15 -41.75
C ASN A 215 16.47 3.63 -42.72
N LYS A 216 15.26 3.90 -42.24
CA LYS A 216 14.18 4.45 -43.07
C LYS A 216 14.53 5.82 -43.66
N LYS A 217 15.22 6.68 -42.88
CA LYS A 217 15.70 7.99 -43.39
C LYS A 217 16.77 7.82 -44.46
N GLN A 218 17.72 6.89 -44.25
CA GLN A 218 18.77 6.59 -45.20
C GLN A 218 18.19 6.08 -46.55
N ILE A 219 17.29 5.08 -46.46
CA ILE A 219 16.62 4.55 -47.67
C ILE A 219 15.89 5.67 -48.43
N LYS A 220 15.15 6.54 -47.72
CA LYS A 220 14.49 7.69 -48.38
C LYS A 220 15.48 8.64 -49.06
N ALA A 221 16.63 8.90 -48.46
CA ALA A 221 17.66 9.73 -49.03
C ALA A 221 18.28 9.09 -50.29
N TYR A 222 18.51 7.77 -50.30
CA TYR A 222 19.01 7.06 -51.47
C TYR A 222 17.98 7.05 -52.61
N VAL A 223 16.70 6.84 -52.33
CA VAL A 223 15.61 6.90 -53.34
C VAL A 223 15.44 8.29 -53.91
N ALA A 224 15.73 9.36 -53.17
CA ALA A 224 15.64 10.72 -53.65
C ALA A 224 16.86 11.15 -54.49
N LEU A 225 17.96 10.42 -54.45
CA LEU A 225 19.18 10.65 -55.21
C LEU A 225 19.25 9.85 -56.52
N ALA A 226 18.40 8.82 -56.66
CA ALA A 226 18.24 8.00 -57.85
C ALA A 226 17.17 8.58 -58.77
#